data_0420b8d835698536ed78a8079b624400
#
_entry.id   0420b8d835698536ed78a8079b624400
#
_cell.length_a   1.000
_cell.length_b   1.000
_cell.length_c   1.000
_cell.angle_alpha   90.00
_cell.angle_beta   90.00
_cell.angle_gamma   90.00
#
_symmetry.space_group_name_H-M   'P 1'
#
loop_
_entity.id
_entity.type
_entity.pdbx_description
1 polymer ?
#
loop_
_entity_poly.entity_id
_entity_poly.type
_entity_poly.pdbx_seq_one_letter_code
_entity_poly.pdbx_strand_id
1 'polypeptide(L)'
;MNNSNIDYDISDEQSIIEYASKLVGHSLREVTDVEALADHKKRRGAFGNAVEELYFKYPINSDSNPDFAEVGLELKTTPMKENKKGDLVAKERLVITMIDYNKVVNETFEDSHFLGKSSNILLMAYKYEKGANPIDYKVILANKWNIPIEDYARVVYDSVNDET
;
A
#
# COMPACT_ATOMS: atom_id res chain seq x y z
N MET A 1 23.48 -7.51 -14.20
CA MET A 1 22.68 -6.93 -13.11
C MET A 1 22.03 -5.65 -13.63
N ASN A 2 20.79 -5.73 -14.02
CA ASN A 2 20.09 -4.55 -14.54
C ASN A 2 19.71 -3.66 -13.34
N ASN A 3 20.46 -2.60 -13.12
CA ASN A 3 19.96 -1.45 -12.40
C ASN A 3 18.83 -0.87 -13.26
N SER A 4 17.60 -1.33 -13.02
CA SER A 4 16.41 -0.59 -13.43
C SER A 4 16.59 0.83 -12.87
N ASN A 5 16.55 1.81 -13.75
CA ASN A 5 16.70 3.21 -13.40
C ASN A 5 15.53 3.58 -12.47
N ILE A 6 15.77 3.49 -11.16
CA ILE A 6 14.80 3.82 -10.12
C ILE A 6 15.13 5.26 -9.71
N ASP A 7 14.13 6.14 -9.78
CA ASP A 7 14.32 7.57 -9.50
C ASP A 7 14.19 7.93 -8.00
N TYR A 8 14.38 6.95 -7.11
CA TYR A 8 14.35 7.12 -5.66
C TYR A 8 15.36 6.18 -4.97
N ASP A 9 15.74 6.49 -3.75
CA ASP A 9 16.61 5.65 -2.92
C ASP A 9 15.75 4.68 -2.09
N ILE A 10 15.85 3.38 -2.37
CA ILE A 10 15.09 2.32 -1.69
C ILE A 10 15.51 2.15 -0.22
N SER A 11 16.69 2.61 0.15
CA SER A 11 17.22 2.57 1.51
C SER A 11 16.89 3.81 2.35
N ASP A 12 16.21 4.79 1.75
CA ASP A 12 15.78 6.02 2.41
C ASP A 12 14.25 6.16 2.36
N GLU A 13 13.61 6.02 3.53
CA GLU A 13 12.16 6.14 3.68
C GLU A 13 11.63 7.47 3.16
N GLN A 14 12.33 8.58 3.44
CA GLN A 14 11.91 9.90 2.99
C GLN A 14 11.94 10.01 1.45
N SER A 15 12.97 9.46 0.82
CA SER A 15 13.06 9.39 -0.64
C SER A 15 11.90 8.63 -1.27
N ILE A 16 11.49 7.51 -0.68
CA ILE A 16 10.34 6.71 -1.13
C ILE A 16 9.05 7.52 -1.02
N ILE A 17 8.81 8.19 0.11
CA ILE A 17 7.62 9.00 0.36
C ILE A 17 7.55 10.20 -0.59
N GLU A 18 8.65 10.89 -0.81
CA GLU A 18 8.74 12.00 -1.75
C GLU A 18 8.46 11.56 -3.19
N TYR A 19 9.00 10.39 -3.58
CA TYR A 19 8.72 9.81 -4.88
C TYR A 19 7.23 9.46 -5.03
N ALA A 20 6.63 8.81 -4.04
CA ALA A 20 5.20 8.53 -4.01
C ALA A 20 4.34 9.80 -4.15
N SER A 21 4.75 10.88 -3.50
CA SER A 21 4.04 12.16 -3.52
C SER A 21 3.98 12.81 -4.90
N LYS A 22 4.94 12.52 -5.77
CA LYS A 22 4.93 13.00 -7.17
C LYS A 22 3.78 12.43 -7.99
N LEU A 23 3.21 11.28 -7.58
CA LEU A 23 2.06 10.67 -8.24
C LEU A 23 0.74 11.34 -7.87
N VAL A 24 0.69 12.13 -6.78
CA VAL A 24 -0.53 12.84 -6.36
C VAL A 24 -1.00 13.81 -7.44
N GLY A 25 -2.27 13.73 -7.80
CA GLY A 25 -2.89 14.50 -8.89
C GLY A 25 -2.75 13.87 -10.29
N HIS A 26 -2.02 12.76 -10.38
CA HIS A 26 -1.76 12.05 -11.65
C HIS A 26 -2.29 10.62 -11.63
N SER A 27 -2.44 10.04 -12.81
CA SER A 27 -2.68 8.61 -13.00
C SER A 27 -1.37 7.92 -13.41
N LEU A 28 -1.35 6.59 -13.29
CA LEU A 28 -0.21 5.81 -13.78
C LEU A 28 0.01 5.98 -15.29
N ARG A 29 -1.08 6.11 -16.06
CA ARG A 29 -0.98 6.36 -17.50
C ARG A 29 -0.23 7.65 -17.85
N GLU A 30 -0.38 8.69 -17.03
CA GLU A 30 0.25 9.99 -17.29
C GLU A 30 1.76 9.99 -17.00
N VAL A 31 2.22 9.14 -16.10
CA VAL A 31 3.60 9.15 -15.59
C VAL A 31 4.44 7.93 -15.99
N THR A 32 3.81 6.90 -16.59
CA THR A 32 4.48 5.64 -16.94
C THR A 32 4.67 5.53 -18.44
N ASP A 33 5.74 4.85 -18.84
CA ASP A 33 6.06 4.61 -20.23
C ASP A 33 4.99 3.76 -20.94
N VAL A 34 4.62 4.13 -22.16
CA VAL A 34 3.55 3.50 -22.94
C VAL A 34 3.82 2.02 -23.21
N GLU A 35 5.09 1.62 -23.35
CA GLU A 35 5.48 0.23 -23.55
C GLU A 35 5.21 -0.64 -22.33
N ALA A 36 5.52 -0.14 -21.14
CA ALA A 36 5.22 -0.83 -19.87
C ALA A 36 3.70 -1.00 -19.65
N LEU A 37 2.89 -0.02 -20.08
CA LEU A 37 1.44 -0.08 -20.00
C LEU A 37 0.81 -1.13 -20.94
N ALA A 38 1.42 -1.42 -22.09
CA ALA A 38 0.92 -2.39 -23.05
C ALA A 38 0.92 -3.82 -22.48
N ASP A 39 1.95 -4.16 -21.74
CA ASP A 39 2.06 -5.47 -21.06
C ASP A 39 1.06 -5.61 -19.91
N HIS A 40 0.72 -4.53 -19.23
CA HIS A 40 -0.17 -4.54 -18.07
C HIS A 40 -1.65 -4.69 -18.43
N LYS A 41 -2.07 -4.32 -19.65
CA LYS A 41 -3.45 -4.53 -20.14
C LYS A 41 -3.92 -5.98 -20.09
N LYS A 42 -2.99 -6.93 -20.08
CA LYS A 42 -3.27 -8.37 -20.02
C LYS A 42 -3.42 -8.88 -18.58
N ARG A 43 -2.96 -8.13 -17.59
CA ARG A 43 -3.03 -8.52 -16.17
C ARG A 43 -4.15 -7.72 -15.50
N ARG A 44 -5.24 -8.40 -15.16
CA ARG A 44 -6.29 -7.85 -14.29
C ARG A 44 -5.74 -7.73 -12.87
N GLY A 45 -4.80 -6.82 -12.67
CA GLY A 45 -4.25 -6.49 -11.37
C GLY A 45 -5.04 -5.39 -10.70
N ALA A 46 -5.19 -5.46 -9.37
CA ALA A 46 -5.64 -4.33 -8.58
C ALA A 46 -4.70 -3.11 -8.79
N PHE A 47 -5.19 -1.91 -8.56
CA PHE A 47 -4.40 -0.67 -8.68
C PHE A 47 -3.07 -0.75 -7.91
N GLY A 48 -3.08 -1.40 -6.72
CA GLY A 48 -1.87 -1.62 -5.92
C GLY A 48 -0.74 -2.32 -6.69
N ASN A 49 -1.05 -3.44 -7.34
CA ASN A 49 -0.06 -4.17 -8.15
C ASN A 49 0.49 -3.31 -9.29
N ALA A 50 -0.36 -2.48 -9.91
CA ALA A 50 0.07 -1.57 -10.96
C ALA A 50 1.03 -0.48 -10.43
N VAL A 51 0.78 0.05 -9.25
CA VAL A 51 1.68 1.02 -8.58
C VAL A 51 3.03 0.36 -8.29
N GLU A 52 3.05 -0.84 -7.73
CA GLU A 52 4.28 -1.57 -7.44
C GLU A 52 5.10 -1.84 -8.70
N GLU A 53 4.49 -2.45 -9.71
CA GLU A 53 5.21 -2.87 -10.93
C GLU A 53 5.60 -1.70 -11.83
N LEU A 54 4.70 -0.73 -12.03
CA LEU A 54 4.88 0.31 -13.06
C LEU A 54 5.52 1.59 -12.50
N TYR A 55 5.20 1.96 -11.28
CA TYR A 55 5.69 3.19 -10.67
C TYR A 55 6.96 2.95 -9.85
N PHE A 56 6.86 2.11 -8.82
CA PHE A 56 8.01 1.78 -7.98
C PHE A 56 8.98 0.79 -8.64
N LYS A 57 8.54 0.06 -9.67
CA LYS A 57 9.37 -0.86 -10.47
C LYS A 57 10.05 -1.96 -9.65
N TYR A 58 9.42 -2.43 -8.59
CA TYR A 58 9.89 -3.60 -7.88
C TYR A 58 8.95 -4.80 -8.12
N PRO A 59 9.49 -6.04 -8.05
CA PRO A 59 8.68 -7.22 -8.31
C PRO A 59 7.67 -7.43 -7.17
N ILE A 60 6.42 -7.70 -7.55
CA ILE A 60 5.40 -8.14 -6.61
C ILE A 60 5.87 -9.46 -5.99
N ASN A 61 5.95 -9.50 -4.68
CA ASN A 61 6.20 -10.73 -3.94
C ASN A 61 5.06 -10.99 -2.96
N SER A 62 4.91 -12.26 -2.58
CA SER A 62 3.99 -12.71 -1.53
C SER A 62 4.72 -12.91 -0.21
N ASP A 63 5.87 -12.27 -0.05
CA ASP A 63 6.72 -12.41 1.10
C ASP A 63 6.09 -11.80 2.36
N SER A 64 6.47 -12.30 3.51
CA SER A 64 6.00 -11.79 4.80
C SER A 64 6.64 -10.45 5.19
N ASN A 65 7.70 -10.06 4.49
CA ASN A 65 8.39 -8.80 4.73
C ASN A 65 7.59 -7.59 4.20
N PRO A 66 7.78 -6.40 4.75
CA PRO A 66 7.29 -5.16 4.17
C PRO A 66 7.77 -4.97 2.72
N ASP A 67 6.99 -4.25 1.90
CA ASP A 67 7.31 -4.04 0.48
C ASP A 67 8.67 -3.35 0.28
N PHE A 68 8.97 -2.35 1.11
CA PHE A 68 10.29 -1.73 1.18
C PHE A 68 11.02 -2.25 2.43
N ALA A 69 11.56 -3.46 2.34
CA ALA A 69 12.12 -4.20 3.47
C ALA A 69 13.29 -3.48 4.16
N GLU A 70 14.12 -2.76 3.42
CA GLU A 70 15.30 -2.04 3.96
C GLU A 70 14.92 -0.94 4.96
N VAL A 71 13.74 -0.34 4.80
CA VAL A 71 13.22 0.72 5.69
C VAL A 71 12.00 0.28 6.48
N GLY A 72 11.56 -0.97 6.33
CA GLY A 72 10.41 -1.51 7.03
C GLY A 72 9.08 -0.83 6.67
N LEU A 73 8.93 -0.33 5.43
CA LEU A 73 7.76 0.41 4.97
C LEU A 73 6.88 -0.49 4.10
N GLU A 74 5.60 -0.62 4.46
CA GLU A 74 4.58 -1.36 3.71
C GLU A 74 3.77 -0.41 2.84
N LEU A 75 3.61 -0.72 1.56
CA LEU A 75 2.72 0.02 0.66
C LEU A 75 1.28 -0.47 0.79
N LYS A 76 0.36 0.44 1.01
CA LYS A 76 -1.08 0.16 0.96
C LYS A 76 -1.79 1.15 0.06
N THR A 77 -2.65 0.65 -0.80
CA THR A 77 -3.51 1.48 -1.65
C THR A 77 -4.97 1.33 -1.22
N THR A 78 -5.73 2.43 -1.27
CA THR A 78 -7.14 2.42 -0.89
C THR A 78 -7.98 3.23 -1.87
N PRO A 79 -9.12 2.66 -2.34
CA PRO A 79 -10.05 3.38 -3.22
C PRO A 79 -10.91 4.35 -2.42
N MET A 80 -11.03 5.57 -2.93
CA MET A 80 -11.99 6.58 -2.48
C MET A 80 -13.08 6.76 -3.52
N LYS A 81 -14.28 7.09 -3.08
CA LYS A 81 -15.42 7.41 -3.96
C LYS A 81 -16.10 8.68 -3.50
N GLU A 82 -16.78 9.35 -4.40
CA GLU A 82 -17.68 10.44 -4.05
C GLU A 82 -19.00 9.90 -3.51
N ASN A 83 -19.47 10.45 -2.40
CA ASN A 83 -20.79 10.21 -1.90
C ASN A 83 -21.83 11.09 -2.64
N LYS A 84 -23.12 10.97 -2.28
CA LYS A 84 -24.20 11.76 -2.89
C LYS A 84 -24.08 13.28 -2.67
N LYS A 85 -23.26 13.71 -1.72
CA LYS A 85 -23.01 15.10 -1.40
C LYS A 85 -21.76 15.67 -2.09
N GLY A 86 -21.01 14.83 -2.81
CA GLY A 86 -19.75 15.19 -3.45
C GLY A 86 -18.51 15.07 -2.56
N ASP A 87 -18.65 14.55 -1.33
CA ASP A 87 -17.51 14.33 -0.45
C ASP A 87 -16.77 13.04 -0.83
N LEU A 88 -15.45 13.06 -0.71
CA LEU A 88 -14.63 11.86 -0.85
C LEU A 88 -14.72 11.02 0.42
N VAL A 89 -15.14 9.78 0.26
CA VAL A 89 -15.25 8.79 1.35
C VAL A 89 -14.58 7.50 0.96
N ALA A 90 -14.14 6.71 1.93
CA ALA A 90 -13.59 5.39 1.67
C ALA A 90 -14.62 4.51 0.94
N LYS A 91 -14.22 3.87 -0.15
CA LYS A 91 -15.08 2.94 -0.90
C LYS A 91 -15.20 1.60 -0.18
N GLU A 92 -14.15 1.17 0.49
CA GLU A 92 -14.05 -0.11 1.20
C GLU A 92 -13.12 0.02 2.41
N ARG A 93 -13.10 -0.99 3.26
CA ARG A 93 -12.17 -1.05 4.39
C ARG A 93 -10.75 -1.30 3.90
N LEU A 94 -9.78 -0.63 4.52
CA LEU A 94 -8.37 -0.92 4.28
C LEU A 94 -8.01 -2.26 4.94
N VAL A 95 -7.56 -3.20 4.12
CA VAL A 95 -7.01 -4.47 4.61
C VAL A 95 -5.52 -4.29 4.84
N ILE A 96 -5.08 -4.40 6.08
CA ILE A 96 -3.67 -4.26 6.45
C ILE A 96 -2.92 -5.55 6.18
N THR A 97 -3.43 -6.67 6.71
CA THR A 97 -2.88 -8.00 6.48
C THR A 97 -3.95 -9.07 6.64
N MET A 98 -3.68 -10.26 6.12
CA MET A 98 -4.51 -11.44 6.37
C MET A 98 -3.95 -12.22 7.55
N ILE A 99 -4.82 -12.64 8.46
CA ILE A 99 -4.42 -13.45 9.62
C ILE A 99 -4.30 -14.91 9.20
N ASP A 100 -3.10 -15.46 9.34
CA ASP A 100 -2.86 -16.90 9.22
C ASP A 100 -2.98 -17.53 10.61
N TYR A 101 -4.10 -18.18 10.89
CA TYR A 101 -4.39 -18.78 12.19
C TYR A 101 -3.36 -19.85 12.62
N ASN A 102 -2.67 -20.50 11.69
CA ASN A 102 -1.64 -21.49 12.02
C ASN A 102 -0.35 -20.84 12.50
N LYS A 103 -0.09 -19.61 12.07
CA LYS A 103 1.12 -18.86 12.48
C LYS A 103 0.88 -18.06 13.74
N VAL A 104 -0.29 -17.44 13.87
CA VAL A 104 -0.63 -16.52 14.97
C VAL A 104 -0.54 -17.19 16.35
N VAL A 105 -0.81 -18.47 16.45
CA VAL A 105 -0.73 -19.22 17.72
C VAL A 105 0.71 -19.36 18.26
N ASN A 106 1.70 -19.09 17.43
CA ASN A 106 3.13 -19.18 17.77
C ASN A 106 3.83 -17.81 17.79
N GLU A 107 3.10 -16.74 17.53
CA GLU A 107 3.64 -15.36 17.50
C GLU A 107 3.28 -14.63 18.78
N THR A 108 4.22 -13.85 19.32
CA THR A 108 3.89 -12.81 20.30
C THR A 108 3.41 -11.57 19.55
N PHE A 109 2.66 -10.67 20.21
CA PHE A 109 2.18 -9.46 19.54
C PHE A 109 3.35 -8.60 19.03
N GLU A 110 4.42 -8.47 19.80
CA GLU A 110 5.61 -7.69 19.48
C GLU A 110 6.36 -8.22 18.24
N ASP A 111 6.35 -9.55 18.08
CA ASP A 111 6.98 -10.24 16.93
C ASP A 111 5.97 -10.66 15.87
N SER A 112 4.73 -10.14 15.95
CA SER A 112 3.66 -10.56 15.07
C SER A 112 3.84 -10.03 13.66
N HIS A 113 3.45 -10.85 12.70
CA HIS A 113 3.34 -10.45 11.29
C HIS A 113 2.43 -9.22 11.10
N PHE A 114 1.38 -9.12 11.90
CA PHE A 114 0.49 -7.96 11.90
C PHE A 114 1.24 -6.67 12.23
N LEU A 115 2.03 -6.66 13.31
CA LEU A 115 2.78 -5.47 13.71
C LEU A 115 3.82 -5.08 12.65
N GLY A 116 4.54 -6.07 12.10
CA GLY A 116 5.50 -5.83 11.02
C GLY A 116 4.89 -5.14 9.79
N LYS A 117 3.65 -5.50 9.43
CA LYS A 117 2.92 -4.94 8.29
C LYS A 117 2.14 -3.66 8.58
N SER A 118 1.89 -3.33 9.84
CA SER A 118 1.03 -2.20 10.23
C SER A 118 1.74 -1.06 10.94
N SER A 119 2.95 -1.27 11.41
CA SER A 119 3.69 -0.28 12.17
C SER A 119 4.16 0.92 11.35
N ASN A 120 4.39 0.73 10.06
CA ASN A 120 4.90 1.77 9.17
C ASN A 120 4.33 1.58 7.76
N ILE A 121 3.38 2.41 7.38
CA ILE A 121 2.63 2.28 6.13
C ILE A 121 2.79 3.53 5.27
N LEU A 122 3.12 3.33 3.99
CA LEU A 122 2.91 4.32 2.93
C LEU A 122 1.49 4.12 2.39
N LEU A 123 0.58 4.98 2.79
CA LEU A 123 -0.82 4.95 2.34
C LEU A 123 -1.00 5.82 1.11
N MET A 124 -1.45 5.20 0.02
CA MET A 124 -1.82 5.88 -1.21
C MET A 124 -3.32 5.73 -1.47
N ALA A 125 -4.05 6.83 -1.48
CA ALA A 125 -5.46 6.84 -1.83
C ALA A 125 -5.66 7.29 -3.29
N TYR A 126 -6.60 6.64 -3.97
CA TYR A 126 -6.93 6.95 -5.36
C TYR A 126 -8.44 7.10 -5.56
N LYS A 127 -8.83 7.92 -6.52
CA LYS A 127 -10.23 8.11 -6.89
C LYS A 127 -10.69 6.96 -7.77
N TYR A 128 -11.59 6.13 -7.23
CA TYR A 128 -12.21 5.06 -8.00
C TYR A 128 -13.26 5.61 -8.95
N GLU A 129 -13.21 5.18 -10.20
CA GLU A 129 -14.20 5.47 -11.22
C GLU A 129 -14.72 4.16 -11.84
N LYS A 130 -16.05 3.97 -11.74
CA LYS A 130 -16.68 2.74 -12.25
C LYS A 130 -16.47 2.61 -13.75
N GLY A 131 -15.92 1.46 -14.17
CA GLY A 131 -15.69 1.16 -15.59
C GLY A 131 -14.38 1.71 -16.17
N ALA A 132 -13.63 2.53 -15.42
CA ALA A 132 -12.32 2.99 -15.84
C ALA A 132 -11.26 1.90 -15.63
N ASN A 133 -10.18 1.98 -16.41
CA ASN A 133 -9.03 1.10 -16.21
C ASN A 133 -8.28 1.54 -14.93
N PRO A 134 -7.80 0.61 -14.07
CA PRO A 134 -7.04 0.96 -12.86
C PRO A 134 -5.86 1.91 -13.10
N ILE A 135 -5.18 1.83 -14.23
CA ILE A 135 -4.07 2.74 -14.55
C ILE A 135 -4.51 4.20 -14.83
N ASP A 136 -5.81 4.43 -14.98
CA ASP A 136 -6.41 5.76 -15.19
C ASP A 136 -6.90 6.41 -13.89
N TYR A 137 -6.90 5.67 -12.77
CA TYR A 137 -7.28 6.23 -11.47
C TYR A 137 -6.28 7.29 -11.03
N LYS A 138 -6.81 8.45 -10.61
CA LYS A 138 -5.97 9.52 -10.06
C LYS A 138 -5.64 9.27 -8.60
N VAL A 139 -4.37 9.36 -8.28
CA VAL A 139 -3.90 9.35 -6.88
C VAL A 139 -4.24 10.71 -6.27
N ILE A 140 -4.84 10.68 -5.08
CA ILE A 140 -5.28 11.88 -4.35
C ILE A 140 -4.52 12.10 -3.05
N LEU A 141 -3.86 11.07 -2.55
CA LEU A 141 -3.05 11.10 -1.33
C LEU A 141 -1.90 10.10 -1.43
N ALA A 142 -0.74 10.49 -0.93
CA ALA A 142 0.40 9.61 -0.70
C ALA A 142 1.13 10.11 0.57
N ASN A 143 0.85 9.46 1.71
CA ASN A 143 1.40 9.87 3.00
C ASN A 143 1.81 8.66 3.84
N LYS A 144 2.78 8.87 4.70
CA LYS A 144 3.08 7.95 5.78
C LYS A 144 1.91 7.90 6.77
N TRP A 145 1.54 6.69 7.17
CA TRP A 145 0.54 6.45 8.18
C TRP A 145 1.01 5.35 9.13
N ASN A 146 0.79 5.57 10.41
CA ASN A 146 1.03 4.60 11.46
C ASN A 146 -0.25 4.41 12.27
N ILE A 147 -0.41 3.24 12.89
CA ILE A 147 -1.52 3.03 13.81
C ILE A 147 -1.41 4.07 14.94
N PRO A 148 -2.48 4.83 15.25
CA PRO A 148 -2.49 5.74 16.38
C PRO A 148 -2.17 5.03 17.70
N ILE A 149 -1.45 5.69 18.60
CA ILE A 149 -1.01 5.10 19.88
C ILE A 149 -2.21 4.61 20.70
N GLU A 150 -3.33 5.33 20.68
CA GLU A 150 -4.55 4.95 21.40
C GLU A 150 -5.14 3.63 20.85
N ASP A 151 -5.14 3.47 19.53
CA ASP A 151 -5.62 2.24 18.89
C ASP A 151 -4.66 1.08 19.10
N TYR A 152 -3.36 1.35 19.12
CA TYR A 152 -2.33 0.36 19.42
C TYR A 152 -2.51 -0.22 20.83
N ALA A 153 -2.69 0.63 21.84
CA ALA A 153 -2.93 0.21 23.22
C ALA A 153 -4.19 -0.66 23.35
N ARG A 154 -5.27 -0.33 22.61
CA ARG A 154 -6.50 -1.12 22.59
C ARG A 154 -6.30 -2.48 21.95
N VAL A 155 -5.61 -2.57 20.80
CA VAL A 155 -5.32 -3.84 20.13
C VAL A 155 -4.50 -4.77 21.03
N VAL A 156 -3.47 -4.25 21.73
CA VAL A 156 -2.69 -5.01 22.70
C VAL A 156 -3.56 -5.50 23.84
N TYR A 157 -4.41 -4.64 24.42
CA TYR A 157 -5.30 -4.99 25.52
C TYR A 157 -6.27 -6.10 25.12
N ASP A 158 -6.90 -5.99 23.96
CA ASP A 158 -7.87 -6.98 23.47
C ASP A 158 -7.18 -8.32 23.19
N SER A 159 -5.96 -8.33 22.64
CA SER A 159 -5.21 -9.56 22.36
C SER A 159 -4.80 -10.31 23.64
N VAL A 160 -4.51 -9.60 24.73
CA VAL A 160 -4.16 -10.23 26.03
C VAL A 160 -5.39 -10.78 26.75
N ASN A 161 -6.57 -10.20 26.54
CA ASN A 161 -7.79 -10.62 27.23
C ASN A 161 -8.61 -11.69 26.47
N ASP A 162 -8.32 -11.95 25.20
CA ASP A 162 -8.92 -13.05 24.45
C ASP A 162 -8.31 -14.44 24.79
N GLU A 163 -7.26 -14.50 25.62
CA GLU A 163 -6.68 -15.75 26.13
C GLU A 163 -7.41 -16.32 27.37
N THR A 164 -8.53 -15.77 27.73
CA THR A 164 -9.42 -16.30 28.76
C THR A 164 -10.73 -16.89 28.14
#